data_8fb33a936ca06e09b4c6260f18d535da
#
_entry.id   8fb33a936ca06e09b4c6260f18d535da
#
_cell.length_a   1.000
_cell.length_b   1.000
_cell.length_c   1.000
_cell.angle_alpha   90.00
_cell.angle_beta   90.00
_cell.angle_gamma   90.00
#
_symmetry.space_group_name_H-M   'P 1'
#
loop_
_entity.id
_entity.type
_entity.pdbx_description
1 polymer ?
#
loop_
_entity_poly.entity_id
_entity_poly.type
_entity_poly.pdbx_seq_one_letter_code
_entity_poly.pdbx_strand_id
1 'polypeptide(L)'
;MRASLIFTSIFVLSCSSYANAEAVLPVKPSPYLVGAITRNMFRLPKPDQDLVLLSAHRGSWEVYPENSAYALQDAWNSQIETVEVDVRFTADKEVILSHDYRIERESTGSGLLYKQNYSQVQQANLRDRHGRVFKDPQGRVAKFLTFSAALDLLAGYVTNDGHGYVMIVDVKGAVDDQDPTDPIELTQRCLDILAAKQDPQLSKAVVFKLKAKDAVDIGTFLNRTTYDPSIIGGLIIVENPDDKNVEDSNHDPHQDTIYDQWNVALFPVQFEMNQFYKGDGLQGYFDYVDQKQGFATYHESNYYPEGVANSAGKCCFGHNTDPTSTAPGGIVPDYRGDPEMAIINRTNLITTDWPDVVGDMLRELGRRNTSELTR
;
A
#
# COMPACT_ATOMS: atom_id res chain seq x y z
N MET A 1 -64.41 22.40 6.47
CA MET A 1 -63.70 21.32 5.79
C MET A 1 -62.38 21.89 5.31
N ARG A 2 -61.28 21.59 5.97
CA ARG A 2 -59.92 21.98 5.55
C ARG A 2 -59.26 20.71 5.04
N ALA A 3 -58.90 20.65 3.75
CA ALA A 3 -58.17 19.57 3.15
C ALA A 3 -56.68 19.80 3.38
N SER A 4 -56.03 18.86 4.10
CA SER A 4 -54.58 18.81 4.26
C SER A 4 -53.98 18.07 3.08
N LEU A 5 -53.18 18.77 2.30
CA LEU A 5 -52.34 18.13 1.26
C LEU A 5 -51.09 17.61 1.94
N ILE A 6 -50.91 16.30 1.92
CA ILE A 6 -49.69 15.60 2.33
C ILE A 6 -48.78 15.56 1.08
N PHE A 7 -47.68 16.33 1.11
CA PHE A 7 -46.59 16.19 0.14
C PHE A 7 -45.72 15.00 0.52
N THR A 8 -45.82 13.90 -0.20
CA THR A 8 -44.90 12.78 -0.09
C THR A 8 -43.69 13.09 -0.98
N SER A 9 -42.59 13.49 -0.37
CA SER A 9 -41.29 13.64 -1.06
C SER A 9 -40.76 12.25 -1.38
N ILE A 10 -40.81 11.88 -2.65
CA ILE A 10 -40.13 10.69 -3.16
C ILE A 10 -38.65 11.04 -3.27
N PHE A 11 -37.84 10.55 -2.33
CA PHE A 11 -36.38 10.51 -2.48
C PHE A 11 -36.08 9.43 -3.54
N VAL A 12 -35.80 9.85 -4.76
CA VAL A 12 -35.18 8.99 -5.76
C VAL A 12 -33.73 8.83 -5.36
N LEU A 13 -33.39 7.75 -4.62
CA LEU A 13 -32.03 7.27 -4.56
C LEU A 13 -31.60 6.91 -5.97
N SER A 14 -30.81 7.76 -6.59
CA SER A 14 -30.03 7.38 -7.77
C SER A 14 -28.98 6.36 -7.31
N CYS A 15 -29.32 5.06 -7.35
CA CYS A 15 -28.34 4.00 -7.40
C CYS A 15 -27.56 4.20 -8.70
N SER A 16 -26.45 4.93 -8.65
CA SER A 16 -25.40 4.77 -9.66
C SER A 16 -24.89 3.34 -9.50
N SER A 17 -25.33 2.47 -10.39
CA SER A 17 -24.75 1.15 -10.56
C SER A 17 -23.31 1.35 -11.03
N TYR A 18 -22.38 1.42 -10.08
CA TYR A 18 -20.98 1.22 -10.40
C TYR A 18 -20.88 -0.22 -10.93
N ALA A 19 -20.53 -0.35 -12.20
CA ALA A 19 -20.24 -1.66 -12.76
C ALA A 19 -19.12 -2.28 -11.90
N ASN A 20 -19.38 -3.46 -11.35
CA ASN A 20 -18.35 -4.23 -10.66
C ASN A 20 -17.15 -4.33 -11.60
N ALA A 21 -15.93 -4.17 -11.07
CA ALA A 21 -14.75 -4.37 -11.89
C ALA A 21 -14.73 -5.81 -12.34
N GLU A 22 -14.94 -6.03 -13.63
CA GLU A 22 -14.75 -7.36 -14.21
C GLU A 22 -13.27 -7.70 -14.20
N ALA A 23 -12.96 -8.98 -13.90
CA ALA A 23 -11.61 -9.50 -14.00
C ALA A 23 -11.11 -9.29 -15.44
N VAL A 24 -9.95 -8.63 -15.57
CA VAL A 24 -9.32 -8.36 -16.87
C VAL A 24 -8.38 -9.49 -17.30
N LEU A 25 -7.89 -10.27 -16.33
CA LEU A 25 -7.10 -11.48 -16.50
C LEU A 25 -7.85 -12.68 -15.89
N PRO A 26 -7.60 -13.93 -16.36
CA PRO A 26 -8.13 -15.12 -15.72
C PRO A 26 -7.69 -15.21 -14.27
N VAL A 27 -8.62 -15.47 -13.34
CA VAL A 27 -8.34 -15.65 -11.91
C VAL A 27 -7.67 -17.00 -11.68
N LYS A 28 -6.50 -17.01 -11.06
CA LYS A 28 -5.83 -18.23 -10.58
C LYS A 28 -6.04 -18.31 -9.06
N PRO A 29 -6.55 -19.44 -8.54
CA PRO A 29 -6.75 -19.62 -7.12
C PRO A 29 -5.46 -19.42 -6.32
N SER A 30 -5.55 -18.77 -5.17
CA SER A 30 -4.43 -18.64 -4.25
C SER A 30 -4.16 -19.96 -3.52
N PRO A 31 -2.91 -20.40 -3.41
CA PRO A 31 -2.55 -21.52 -2.54
C PRO A 31 -2.43 -21.09 -1.07
N TYR A 32 -2.47 -19.79 -0.77
CA TYR A 32 -2.16 -19.23 0.54
C TYR A 32 -3.42 -18.95 1.36
N LEU A 33 -3.28 -19.05 2.68
CA LEU A 33 -4.30 -18.60 3.62
C LEU A 33 -4.03 -17.14 4.01
N VAL A 34 -5.03 -16.29 3.86
CA VAL A 34 -4.99 -14.87 4.26
C VAL A 34 -4.51 -14.74 5.71
N GLY A 35 -5.05 -15.56 6.64
CA GLY A 35 -4.64 -15.55 8.02
C GLY A 35 -3.20 -16.03 8.26
N ALA A 36 -2.62 -16.82 7.36
CA ALA A 36 -1.20 -17.18 7.43
C ALA A 36 -0.30 -16.04 6.92
N ILE A 37 -0.70 -15.35 5.86
CA ILE A 37 0.01 -14.18 5.36
C ILE A 37 0.05 -13.09 6.45
N THR A 38 -1.10 -12.67 6.98
CA THR A 38 -1.18 -11.63 8.00
C THR A 38 -0.43 -12.02 9.28
N ARG A 39 -0.57 -13.27 9.73
CA ARG A 39 0.18 -13.76 10.89
C ARG A 39 1.70 -13.70 10.68
N ASN A 40 2.21 -14.00 9.48
CA ASN A 40 3.63 -13.88 9.16
C ASN A 40 4.07 -12.43 8.99
N MET A 41 3.21 -11.56 8.48
CA MET A 41 3.44 -10.13 8.40
C MET A 41 3.62 -9.51 9.79
N PHE A 42 2.75 -9.85 10.73
CA PHE A 42 2.68 -9.25 12.06
C PHE A 42 3.27 -10.14 13.17
N ARG A 43 4.31 -10.89 12.87
CA ARG A 43 5.06 -11.68 13.86
C ARG A 43 6.41 -11.04 14.17
N LEU A 44 6.96 -11.36 15.34
CA LEU A 44 8.36 -11.00 15.64
C LEU A 44 9.30 -11.69 14.64
N PRO A 45 10.16 -10.95 13.96
CA PRO A 45 11.13 -11.53 13.06
C PRO A 45 12.16 -12.37 13.83
N LYS A 46 12.64 -13.44 13.22
CA LYS A 46 13.64 -14.34 13.78
C LYS A 46 14.92 -14.24 12.97
N PRO A 47 16.10 -14.34 13.59
CA PRO A 47 17.36 -14.30 12.87
C PRO A 47 17.49 -15.39 11.80
N ASP A 48 16.87 -16.53 12.03
CA ASP A 48 16.91 -17.73 11.17
C ASP A 48 15.59 -17.99 10.43
N GLN A 49 14.70 -16.97 10.35
CA GLN A 49 13.45 -17.12 9.60
C GLN A 49 13.75 -17.47 8.14
N ASP A 50 13.01 -18.44 7.60
CA ASP A 50 13.14 -18.92 6.23
C ASP A 50 12.09 -18.33 5.27
N LEU A 51 11.23 -17.43 5.78
CA LEU A 51 10.22 -16.74 5.02
C LEU A 51 10.32 -15.22 5.23
N VAL A 52 10.53 -14.51 4.13
CA VAL A 52 10.27 -13.09 3.96
C VAL A 52 9.15 -12.94 2.94
N LEU A 53 8.11 -12.21 3.31
CA LEU A 53 6.98 -11.94 2.44
C LEU A 53 7.36 -10.93 1.36
N LEU A 54 6.67 -10.99 0.23
CA LEU A 54 6.78 -10.01 -0.85
C LEU A 54 5.50 -9.22 -1.01
N SER A 55 5.65 -7.94 -1.27
CA SER A 55 4.58 -7.06 -1.70
C SER A 55 4.91 -6.47 -3.07
N ALA A 56 4.07 -6.74 -4.06
CA ALA A 56 4.18 -6.07 -5.34
C ALA A 56 3.74 -4.61 -5.17
N HIS A 57 4.68 -3.67 -5.25
CA HIS A 57 4.46 -2.24 -5.14
C HIS A 57 3.59 -1.76 -6.31
N ARG A 58 2.36 -1.31 -6.03
CA ARG A 58 1.34 -0.93 -7.02
C ARG A 58 0.95 -2.03 -8.01
N GLY A 59 1.14 -3.29 -7.60
CA GLY A 59 0.99 -4.47 -8.46
C GLY A 59 2.21 -4.74 -9.34
N SER A 60 2.06 -5.56 -10.39
CA SER A 60 3.12 -5.86 -11.39
C SER A 60 3.29 -4.70 -12.37
N TRP A 61 3.69 -3.53 -11.87
CA TRP A 61 3.75 -2.32 -12.68
C TRP A 61 4.97 -2.23 -13.62
N GLU A 62 5.92 -3.13 -13.48
CA GLU A 62 6.97 -3.29 -14.48
C GLU A 62 6.42 -3.74 -15.84
N VAL A 63 5.26 -4.40 -15.85
CA VAL A 63 4.59 -4.92 -17.04
C VAL A 63 3.33 -4.12 -17.40
N TYR A 64 2.55 -3.73 -16.39
CA TYR A 64 1.25 -3.09 -16.54
C TYR A 64 1.25 -1.67 -15.93
N PRO A 65 0.26 -0.84 -16.23
CA PRO A 65 0.10 0.43 -15.51
C PRO A 65 -0.04 0.20 -14.00
N GLU A 66 0.68 0.99 -13.21
CA GLU A 66 0.60 0.94 -11.76
C GLU A 66 -0.84 1.13 -11.26
N ASN A 67 -1.17 0.54 -10.12
CA ASN A 67 -2.49 0.67 -9.47
C ASN A 67 -3.67 0.29 -10.39
N SER A 68 -3.43 -0.50 -11.44
CA SER A 68 -4.47 -0.93 -12.39
C SER A 68 -4.96 -2.35 -12.12
N ALA A 69 -6.16 -2.67 -12.63
CA ALA A 69 -6.70 -4.02 -12.56
C ALA A 69 -5.74 -5.08 -13.12
N TYR A 70 -5.00 -4.74 -14.18
CA TYR A 70 -4.03 -5.63 -14.81
C TYR A 70 -2.84 -5.90 -13.88
N ALA A 71 -2.26 -4.84 -13.29
CA ALA A 71 -1.11 -4.97 -12.40
C ALA A 71 -1.44 -5.76 -11.12
N LEU A 72 -2.63 -5.51 -10.53
CA LEU A 72 -3.06 -6.22 -9.33
C LEU A 72 -3.29 -7.71 -9.62
N GLN A 73 -4.06 -8.02 -10.68
CA GLN A 73 -4.38 -9.40 -11.01
C GLN A 73 -3.15 -10.20 -11.47
N ASP A 74 -2.20 -9.57 -12.16
CA ASP A 74 -0.98 -10.24 -12.58
C ASP A 74 -0.11 -10.61 -11.38
N ALA A 75 0.07 -9.71 -10.42
CA ALA A 75 0.80 -10.00 -9.18
C ALA A 75 0.17 -11.16 -8.40
N TRP A 76 -1.15 -11.18 -8.24
CA TRP A 76 -1.85 -12.30 -7.58
C TRP A 76 -1.74 -13.60 -8.40
N ASN A 77 -1.88 -13.53 -9.71
CA ASN A 77 -1.73 -14.69 -10.59
C ASN A 77 -0.29 -15.25 -10.61
N SER A 78 0.70 -14.42 -10.31
CA SER A 78 2.10 -14.79 -10.12
C SER A 78 2.39 -15.30 -8.69
N GLN A 79 1.34 -15.44 -7.87
CA GLN A 79 1.44 -15.93 -6.49
C GLN A 79 2.31 -15.05 -5.58
N ILE A 80 2.29 -13.73 -5.82
CA ILE A 80 2.83 -12.77 -4.85
C ILE A 80 1.77 -12.59 -3.76
N GLU A 81 2.13 -12.88 -2.53
CA GLU A 81 1.18 -13.00 -1.41
C GLU A 81 0.54 -11.69 -1.02
N THR A 82 1.22 -10.56 -1.23
CA THR A 82 0.65 -9.24 -0.97
C THR A 82 0.83 -8.30 -2.16
N VAL A 83 -0.11 -7.38 -2.31
CA VAL A 83 -0.04 -6.29 -3.29
C VAL A 83 -0.27 -4.98 -2.56
N GLU A 84 0.61 -4.03 -2.76
CA GLU A 84 0.44 -2.69 -2.25
C GLU A 84 -0.26 -1.82 -3.30
N VAL A 85 -1.15 -0.94 -2.84
CA VAL A 85 -1.88 0.03 -3.65
C VAL A 85 -1.98 1.37 -2.96
N ASP A 86 -1.95 2.45 -3.73
CA ASP A 86 -2.10 3.81 -3.22
C ASP A 86 -3.54 4.28 -3.35
N VAL A 87 -4.10 4.93 -2.33
CA VAL A 87 -5.44 5.50 -2.41
C VAL A 87 -5.44 7.02 -2.21
N ARG A 88 -6.30 7.72 -2.98
CA ARG A 88 -6.51 9.16 -2.89
C ARG A 88 -7.99 9.52 -3.08
N PHE A 89 -8.35 10.70 -2.59
CA PHE A 89 -9.64 11.31 -2.90
C PHE A 89 -9.61 12.06 -4.25
N THR A 90 -10.72 11.94 -4.97
CA THR A 90 -11.14 12.92 -5.98
C THR A 90 -11.87 14.11 -5.33
N ALA A 91 -12.19 15.15 -6.11
CA ALA A 91 -12.94 16.31 -5.61
C ALA A 91 -14.32 15.96 -5.05
N ASP A 92 -14.97 14.95 -5.58
CA ASP A 92 -16.27 14.42 -5.13
C ASP A 92 -16.14 13.29 -4.09
N LYS A 93 -14.95 13.17 -3.46
CA LYS A 93 -14.65 12.20 -2.39
C LYS A 93 -14.84 10.73 -2.82
N GLU A 94 -14.73 10.43 -4.11
CA GLU A 94 -14.54 9.05 -4.54
C GLU A 94 -13.12 8.62 -4.21
N VAL A 95 -12.95 7.39 -3.70
CA VAL A 95 -11.64 6.81 -3.41
C VAL A 95 -11.15 6.06 -4.62
N ILE A 96 -10.04 6.50 -5.19
CA ILE A 96 -9.42 5.86 -6.36
C ILE A 96 -8.01 5.40 -6.06
N LEU A 97 -7.52 4.46 -6.85
CA LEU A 97 -6.14 4.03 -6.82
C LEU A 97 -5.29 4.97 -7.66
N SER A 98 -4.38 5.70 -7.02
CA SER A 98 -3.40 6.59 -7.66
C SER A 98 -2.30 6.97 -6.67
N HIS A 99 -1.04 6.88 -7.09
CA HIS A 99 0.06 7.35 -6.25
C HIS A 99 0.19 8.87 -6.31
N ASP A 100 0.17 9.43 -7.52
CA ASP A 100 0.42 10.86 -7.72
C ASP A 100 -0.84 11.68 -7.45
N TYR A 101 -0.65 12.87 -6.92
CA TYR A 101 -1.72 13.87 -6.81
C TYR A 101 -1.97 14.62 -8.13
N ARG A 102 -1.04 14.49 -9.10
CA ARG A 102 -1.15 14.96 -10.47
C ARG A 102 -1.14 13.76 -11.42
N ILE A 103 -2.14 13.68 -12.28
CA ILE A 103 -2.41 12.47 -13.06
C ILE A 103 -1.64 12.37 -14.39
N GLU A 104 -0.79 13.35 -14.71
CA GLU A 104 -0.08 13.42 -16.01
C GLU A 104 0.93 12.30 -16.23
N ARG A 105 1.63 11.86 -15.15
CA ARG A 105 2.61 10.79 -15.25
C ARG A 105 1.92 9.45 -15.48
N GLU A 106 0.90 9.17 -14.69
CA GLU A 106 0.19 7.89 -14.69
C GLU A 106 -0.79 7.74 -15.85
N SER A 107 -1.18 8.85 -16.50
CA SER A 107 -2.28 8.81 -17.48
C SER A 107 -2.18 9.84 -18.60
N THR A 108 -3.16 9.80 -19.49
CA THR A 108 -3.38 10.82 -20.55
C THR A 108 -4.10 12.06 -20.02
N GLY A 109 -4.57 12.04 -18.78
CA GLY A 109 -5.21 13.18 -18.14
C GLY A 109 -4.19 14.21 -17.67
N SER A 110 -4.67 15.30 -17.09
CA SER A 110 -3.84 16.34 -16.52
C SER A 110 -4.54 17.06 -15.36
N GLY A 111 -3.74 17.59 -14.44
CA GLY A 111 -4.20 18.41 -13.33
C GLY A 111 -4.21 17.67 -11.99
N LEU A 112 -4.64 18.42 -10.97
CA LEU A 112 -4.66 17.96 -9.59
C LEU A 112 -5.88 17.08 -9.35
N LEU A 113 -5.65 15.89 -8.81
CA LEU A 113 -6.67 14.88 -8.57
C LEU A 113 -7.77 15.40 -7.63
N TYR A 114 -7.39 16.02 -6.52
CA TYR A 114 -8.33 16.57 -5.53
C TYR A 114 -9.16 17.77 -6.05
N LYS A 115 -8.92 18.22 -7.29
CA LYS A 115 -9.73 19.27 -7.98
C LYS A 115 -10.59 18.70 -9.11
N GLN A 116 -10.59 17.40 -9.33
CA GLN A 116 -11.35 16.73 -10.40
C GLN A 116 -12.31 15.71 -9.81
N ASN A 117 -13.54 15.68 -10.33
CA ASN A 117 -14.48 14.63 -9.99
C ASN A 117 -14.06 13.31 -10.65
N TYR A 118 -14.45 12.19 -10.07
CA TYR A 118 -14.14 10.86 -10.62
C TYR A 118 -14.61 10.72 -12.10
N SER A 119 -15.76 11.28 -12.44
CA SER A 119 -16.26 11.28 -13.82
C SER A 119 -15.32 11.94 -14.84
N GLN A 120 -14.48 12.88 -14.40
CA GLN A 120 -13.44 13.50 -15.22
C GLN A 120 -12.19 12.62 -15.26
N VAL A 121 -11.75 12.12 -14.11
CA VAL A 121 -10.55 11.27 -13.99
C VAL A 121 -10.68 9.98 -14.80
N GLN A 122 -11.85 9.34 -14.80
CA GLN A 122 -12.08 8.10 -15.56
C GLN A 122 -12.01 8.27 -17.09
N GLN A 123 -12.02 9.50 -17.62
CA GLN A 123 -11.79 9.72 -19.06
C GLN A 123 -10.34 9.49 -19.45
N ALA A 124 -9.41 9.67 -18.52
CA ALA A 124 -7.99 9.42 -18.76
C ALA A 124 -7.69 7.93 -18.94
N ASN A 125 -6.72 7.63 -19.79
CA ASN A 125 -6.20 6.29 -20.00
C ASN A 125 -4.86 6.15 -19.27
N LEU A 126 -4.65 5.05 -18.56
CA LEU A 126 -3.41 4.81 -17.85
C LEU A 126 -2.26 4.55 -18.83
N ARG A 127 -1.07 4.92 -18.39
CA ARG A 127 0.20 4.71 -19.09
C ARG A 127 1.00 3.60 -18.40
N ASP A 128 1.76 2.88 -19.22
CA ASP A 128 2.79 1.99 -18.70
C ASP A 128 3.99 2.80 -18.14
N ARG A 129 4.93 2.11 -17.50
CA ARG A 129 6.16 2.71 -16.94
C ARG A 129 7.01 3.49 -17.97
N HIS A 130 6.82 3.24 -19.26
CA HIS A 130 7.51 3.94 -20.35
C HIS A 130 6.72 5.17 -20.84
N GLY A 131 5.59 5.51 -20.20
CA GLY A 131 4.75 6.64 -20.55
C GLY A 131 3.83 6.40 -21.74
N ARG A 132 3.71 5.16 -22.24
CA ARG A 132 2.84 4.80 -23.36
C ARG A 132 1.45 4.43 -22.83
N VAL A 133 0.41 4.82 -23.56
CA VAL A 133 -0.96 4.37 -23.23
C VAL A 133 -1.03 2.85 -23.33
N PHE A 134 -1.38 2.22 -22.23
CA PHE A 134 -1.52 0.77 -22.18
C PHE A 134 -2.77 0.32 -22.94
N LYS A 135 -2.59 -0.75 -23.73
CA LYS A 135 -3.68 -1.50 -24.36
C LYS A 135 -3.41 -2.99 -24.22
N ASP A 136 -4.42 -3.73 -23.82
CA ASP A 136 -4.34 -5.19 -23.83
C ASP A 136 -4.42 -5.76 -25.28
N PRO A 137 -4.26 -7.08 -25.45
CA PRO A 137 -4.33 -7.72 -26.77
C PRO A 137 -5.69 -7.55 -27.49
N GLN A 138 -6.75 -7.22 -26.76
CA GLN A 138 -8.09 -6.92 -27.31
C GLN A 138 -8.28 -5.43 -27.59
N GLY A 139 -7.27 -4.58 -27.36
CA GLY A 139 -7.30 -3.15 -27.56
C GLY A 139 -7.98 -2.36 -26.45
N ARG A 140 -8.34 -3.00 -25.33
CA ARG A 140 -8.92 -2.32 -24.16
C ARG A 140 -7.84 -1.52 -23.45
N VAL A 141 -8.18 -0.32 -22.99
CA VAL A 141 -7.28 0.57 -22.25
C VAL A 141 -7.48 0.41 -20.75
N ALA A 142 -6.40 0.52 -19.99
CA ALA A 142 -6.49 0.56 -18.54
C ALA A 142 -7.00 1.94 -18.08
N LYS A 143 -7.80 1.95 -17.01
CA LYS A 143 -8.41 3.12 -16.38
C LYS A 143 -8.05 3.16 -14.90
N PHE A 144 -8.18 4.35 -14.29
CA PHE A 144 -8.12 4.46 -12.84
C PHE A 144 -9.21 3.59 -12.20
N LEU A 145 -8.82 2.77 -11.24
CA LEU A 145 -9.75 1.98 -10.44
C LEU A 145 -10.30 2.81 -9.28
N THR A 146 -11.55 2.60 -8.92
CA THR A 146 -12.01 2.95 -7.59
C THR A 146 -11.51 1.91 -6.57
N PHE A 147 -11.36 2.28 -5.32
CA PHE A 147 -11.04 1.34 -4.25
C PHE A 147 -12.11 0.23 -4.12
N SER A 148 -13.38 0.60 -4.29
CA SER A 148 -14.48 -0.39 -4.34
C SER A 148 -14.27 -1.43 -5.43
N ALA A 149 -13.85 -1.02 -6.63
CA ALA A 149 -13.58 -1.92 -7.75
C ALA A 149 -12.34 -2.81 -7.49
N ALA A 150 -11.31 -2.27 -6.86
CA ALA A 150 -10.13 -3.05 -6.45
C ALA A 150 -10.50 -4.13 -5.41
N LEU A 151 -11.39 -3.81 -4.47
CA LEU A 151 -11.93 -4.81 -3.53
C LEU A 151 -12.74 -5.90 -4.23
N ASP A 152 -13.52 -5.56 -5.26
CA ASP A 152 -14.27 -6.55 -6.05
C ASP A 152 -13.32 -7.52 -6.79
N LEU A 153 -12.20 -6.99 -7.30
CA LEU A 153 -11.14 -7.84 -7.88
C LEU A 153 -10.53 -8.76 -6.84
N LEU A 154 -10.15 -8.24 -5.66
CA LEU A 154 -9.58 -9.03 -4.57
C LEU A 154 -10.56 -10.11 -4.09
N ALA A 155 -11.84 -9.79 -3.97
CA ALA A 155 -12.89 -10.75 -3.59
C ALA A 155 -12.96 -11.94 -4.54
N GLY A 156 -12.59 -11.79 -5.80
CA GLY A 156 -12.47 -12.89 -6.76
C GLY A 156 -11.37 -13.92 -6.43
N TYR A 157 -10.43 -13.57 -5.56
CA TYR A 157 -9.32 -14.43 -5.12
C TYR A 157 -9.48 -14.91 -3.68
N VAL A 158 -10.30 -14.23 -2.87
CA VAL A 158 -10.55 -14.59 -1.47
C VAL A 158 -11.70 -15.59 -1.41
N THR A 159 -11.47 -16.72 -0.76
CA THR A 159 -12.44 -17.80 -0.64
C THR A 159 -13.01 -17.90 0.77
N ASN A 160 -14.18 -18.54 0.92
CA ASN A 160 -14.85 -18.72 2.21
C ASN A 160 -14.04 -19.53 3.22
N ASP A 161 -13.14 -20.38 2.75
CA ASP A 161 -12.23 -21.18 3.60
C ASP A 161 -10.93 -20.43 3.93
N GLY A 162 -10.84 -19.15 3.55
CA GLY A 162 -9.78 -18.25 3.93
C GLY A 162 -8.55 -18.26 3.01
N HIS A 163 -8.59 -18.98 1.87
CA HIS A 163 -7.53 -18.81 0.87
C HIS A 163 -7.66 -17.44 0.19
N GLY A 164 -6.53 -16.85 -0.19
CA GLY A 164 -6.51 -15.56 -0.85
C GLY A 164 -5.14 -14.89 -0.83
N TYR A 165 -5.17 -13.59 -1.13
CA TYR A 165 -4.02 -12.70 -1.08
C TYR A 165 -4.35 -11.53 -0.16
N VAL A 166 -3.36 -10.71 0.16
CA VAL A 166 -3.54 -9.52 0.99
C VAL A 166 -3.30 -8.27 0.15
N MET A 167 -4.16 -7.27 0.30
CA MET A 167 -3.99 -5.93 -0.25
C MET A 167 -3.54 -4.98 0.86
N ILE A 168 -2.39 -4.33 0.65
CA ILE A 168 -1.87 -3.28 1.52
C ILE A 168 -2.28 -1.94 0.91
N VAL A 169 -3.03 -1.14 1.64
CA VAL A 169 -3.63 0.11 1.18
C VAL A 169 -2.85 1.29 1.76
N ASP A 170 -1.97 1.89 0.95
CA ASP A 170 -1.22 3.09 1.32
C ASP A 170 -2.12 4.32 1.18
N VAL A 171 -2.50 4.87 2.32
CA VAL A 171 -3.39 6.03 2.42
C VAL A 171 -2.57 7.31 2.24
N LYS A 172 -2.79 8.01 1.14
CA LYS A 172 -2.05 9.24 0.83
C LYS A 172 -2.71 10.45 1.46
N GLY A 173 -1.95 11.17 2.29
CA GLY A 173 -2.36 12.45 2.87
C GLY A 173 -2.29 13.62 1.90
N ALA A 174 -2.59 14.81 2.43
CA ALA A 174 -2.45 16.08 1.72
C ALA A 174 -1.04 16.29 1.19
N VAL A 175 -0.93 16.91 0.02
CA VAL A 175 0.36 17.17 -0.65
C VAL A 175 0.78 18.63 -0.53
N ASP A 176 -0.16 19.52 -0.30
CA ASP A 176 0.05 20.96 -0.11
C ASP A 176 -1.10 21.56 0.74
N ASP A 177 -0.97 22.82 1.12
CA ASP A 177 -1.97 23.53 1.92
C ASP A 177 -3.34 23.71 1.25
N GLN A 178 -3.45 23.43 -0.05
CA GLN A 178 -4.71 23.52 -0.80
C GLN A 178 -5.40 22.16 -0.96
N ASP A 179 -4.68 21.07 -0.69
CA ASP A 179 -5.24 19.72 -0.71
C ASP A 179 -6.03 19.47 0.57
N PRO A 180 -7.37 19.31 0.49
CA PRO A 180 -8.20 19.12 1.67
C PRO A 180 -8.18 17.67 2.18
N THR A 181 -7.27 16.83 1.69
CA THR A 181 -7.24 15.41 2.05
C THR A 181 -6.75 15.22 3.48
N ASP A 182 -7.65 14.79 4.35
CA ASP A 182 -7.32 14.26 5.68
C ASP A 182 -7.13 12.73 5.55
N PRO A 183 -5.93 12.20 5.82
CA PRO A 183 -5.67 10.76 5.68
C PRO A 183 -6.51 9.89 6.63
N ILE A 184 -6.91 10.41 7.79
CA ILE A 184 -7.81 9.68 8.70
C ILE A 184 -9.24 9.63 8.12
N GLU A 185 -9.72 10.72 7.52
CA GLU A 185 -11.00 10.73 6.79
C GLU A 185 -10.97 9.77 5.61
N LEU A 186 -9.86 9.76 4.86
CA LEU A 186 -9.70 8.84 3.73
C LEU A 186 -9.67 7.38 4.20
N THR A 187 -8.98 7.09 5.31
CA THR A 187 -8.99 5.75 5.93
C THR A 187 -10.41 5.35 6.34
N GLN A 188 -11.15 6.25 7.02
CA GLN A 188 -12.54 5.96 7.40
C GLN A 188 -13.41 5.68 6.17
N ARG A 189 -13.22 6.43 5.10
CA ARG A 189 -13.97 6.19 3.86
C ARG A 189 -13.63 4.83 3.24
N CYS A 190 -12.37 4.42 3.26
CA CYS A 190 -11.97 3.07 2.84
C CYS A 190 -12.61 1.98 3.72
N LEU A 191 -12.65 2.17 5.04
CA LEU A 191 -13.33 1.26 5.97
C LEU A 191 -14.83 1.15 5.68
N ASP A 192 -15.50 2.26 5.39
CA ASP A 192 -16.93 2.26 5.03
C ASP A 192 -17.18 1.47 3.73
N ILE A 193 -16.32 1.65 2.72
CA ILE A 193 -16.41 0.93 1.44
C ILE A 193 -16.18 -0.57 1.68
N LEU A 194 -15.19 -0.93 2.49
CA LEU A 194 -14.88 -2.32 2.82
C LEU A 194 -16.02 -2.97 3.60
N ALA A 195 -16.57 -2.29 4.62
CA ALA A 195 -17.71 -2.76 5.40
C ALA A 195 -18.97 -2.98 4.54
N ALA A 196 -19.17 -2.13 3.52
CA ALA A 196 -20.29 -2.28 2.58
C ALA A 196 -20.22 -3.57 1.72
N LYS A 197 -19.01 -4.19 1.59
CA LYS A 197 -18.87 -5.50 0.91
C LYS A 197 -19.46 -6.64 1.72
N GLN A 198 -19.64 -6.51 3.02
CA GLN A 198 -20.21 -7.52 3.93
C GLN A 198 -19.50 -8.88 3.85
N ASP A 199 -18.21 -8.87 3.57
CA ASP A 199 -17.36 -10.06 3.46
C ASP A 199 -16.27 -10.05 4.54
N PRO A 200 -16.40 -10.86 5.61
CA PRO A 200 -15.41 -10.92 6.68
C PRO A 200 -14.06 -11.48 6.24
N GLN A 201 -13.99 -12.33 5.21
CA GLN A 201 -12.72 -12.86 4.72
C GLN A 201 -12.00 -11.79 3.90
N LEU A 202 -12.74 -11.05 3.09
CA LEU A 202 -12.19 -9.90 2.36
C LEU A 202 -11.67 -8.82 3.32
N SER A 203 -12.39 -8.56 4.43
CA SER A 203 -11.95 -7.58 5.43
C SER A 203 -10.60 -7.96 6.06
N LYS A 204 -10.37 -9.24 6.34
CA LYS A 204 -9.09 -9.76 6.83
C LYS A 204 -7.97 -9.72 5.79
N ALA A 205 -8.32 -9.65 4.52
CA ALA A 205 -7.38 -9.58 3.42
C ALA A 205 -6.91 -8.13 3.11
N VAL A 206 -7.34 -7.14 3.91
CA VAL A 206 -6.96 -5.73 3.75
C VAL A 206 -6.12 -5.27 4.94
N VAL A 207 -4.98 -4.67 4.65
CA VAL A 207 -4.07 -4.04 5.61
C VAL A 207 -3.95 -2.57 5.24
N PHE A 208 -4.12 -1.66 6.20
CA PHE A 208 -3.93 -0.24 5.94
C PHE A 208 -2.49 0.18 6.23
N LYS A 209 -1.98 1.12 5.44
CA LYS A 209 -0.66 1.71 5.59
C LYS A 209 -0.80 3.23 5.65
N LEU A 210 -0.22 3.84 6.70
CA LEU A 210 -0.29 5.28 6.97
C LEU A 210 1.11 5.82 7.23
N LYS A 211 1.39 7.02 6.74
CA LYS A 211 2.62 7.70 7.13
C LYS A 211 2.56 8.12 8.60
N ALA A 212 3.66 7.98 9.31
CA ALA A 212 3.78 8.34 10.72
C ALA A 212 3.32 9.78 11.00
N LYS A 213 3.73 10.72 10.18
CA LYS A 213 3.33 12.13 10.29
C LYS A 213 1.82 12.38 10.14
N ASP A 214 1.13 11.51 9.41
CA ASP A 214 -0.31 11.61 9.12
C ASP A 214 -1.15 10.83 10.14
N ALA A 215 -0.54 9.83 10.79
CA ALA A 215 -1.20 8.95 11.75
C ALA A 215 -1.30 9.53 13.17
N VAL A 216 -0.53 10.55 13.49
CA VAL A 216 -0.40 11.30 14.73
C VAL A 216 -0.27 10.39 15.97
N ASP A 217 -1.38 9.82 16.46
CA ASP A 217 -1.41 8.87 17.57
C ASP A 217 -2.58 7.88 17.44
N ILE A 218 -2.42 6.73 18.11
CA ILE A 218 -3.42 5.66 18.08
C ILE A 218 -4.79 6.11 18.64
N GLY A 219 -4.79 6.94 19.67
CA GLY A 219 -6.04 7.40 20.30
C GLY A 219 -6.85 8.25 19.34
N THR A 220 -6.21 9.20 18.67
CA THR A 220 -6.82 10.03 17.64
C THR A 220 -7.33 9.18 16.47
N PHE A 221 -6.52 8.24 15.99
CA PHE A 221 -6.91 7.34 14.92
C PHE A 221 -8.16 6.51 15.27
N LEU A 222 -8.14 5.82 16.42
CA LEU A 222 -9.28 4.99 16.86
C LEU A 222 -10.54 5.80 17.18
N ASN A 223 -10.40 7.03 17.67
CA ASN A 223 -11.56 7.91 17.94
C ASN A 223 -12.20 8.47 16.66
N ARG A 224 -11.45 8.53 15.56
CA ARG A 224 -11.92 9.11 14.30
C ARG A 224 -12.23 8.06 13.23
N THR A 225 -11.97 6.78 13.51
CA THR A 225 -12.23 5.68 12.58
C THR A 225 -13.02 4.56 13.25
N THR A 226 -13.63 3.73 12.41
CA THR A 226 -14.26 2.45 12.82
C THR A 226 -13.28 1.28 12.68
N TYR A 227 -11.98 1.53 12.70
CA TYR A 227 -10.97 0.49 12.60
C TYR A 227 -11.11 -0.51 13.74
N ASP A 228 -11.22 -1.79 13.38
CA ASP A 228 -11.29 -2.90 14.32
C ASP A 228 -10.24 -3.97 13.95
N PRO A 229 -9.19 -4.12 14.76
CA PRO A 229 -8.10 -5.07 14.49
C PRO A 229 -8.55 -6.55 14.51
N SER A 230 -9.73 -6.86 15.03
CA SER A 230 -10.30 -8.21 14.98
C SER A 230 -10.92 -8.54 13.62
N ILE A 231 -11.22 -7.53 12.82
CA ILE A 231 -11.90 -7.62 11.53
C ILE A 231 -10.94 -7.35 10.38
N ILE A 232 -10.13 -6.31 10.50
CA ILE A 232 -9.18 -5.84 9.48
C ILE A 232 -7.85 -6.62 9.59
N GLY A 233 -7.19 -6.85 8.47
CA GLY A 233 -5.95 -7.62 8.41
C GLY A 233 -4.77 -7.05 9.19
N GLY A 234 -4.72 -5.74 9.34
CA GLY A 234 -3.67 -5.09 10.13
C GLY A 234 -3.45 -3.61 9.79
N LEU A 235 -2.43 -3.04 10.43
CA LEU A 235 -2.01 -1.65 10.25
C LEU A 235 -0.48 -1.55 10.16
N ILE A 236 -0.01 -0.79 9.18
CA ILE A 236 1.41 -0.48 8.96
C ILE A 236 1.59 1.03 9.14
N ILE A 237 2.61 1.43 9.89
CA ILE A 237 3.03 2.82 10.03
C ILE A 237 4.35 3.01 9.29
N VAL A 238 4.38 3.96 8.37
CA VAL A 238 5.55 4.23 7.52
C VAL A 238 6.37 5.35 8.10
N GLU A 239 7.66 5.07 8.31
CA GLU A 239 8.67 6.06 8.66
C GLU A 239 9.54 6.39 7.45
N ASN A 240 9.79 7.67 7.25
CA ASN A 240 10.70 8.16 6.23
C ASN A 240 11.81 9.01 6.88
N PRO A 241 13.04 8.95 6.38
CA PRO A 241 14.14 9.75 6.89
C PRO A 241 13.91 11.25 6.84
N ASP A 242 13.13 11.70 5.86
CA ASP A 242 12.81 13.12 5.65
C ASP A 242 11.67 13.64 6.54
N ASP A 243 10.98 12.77 7.27
CA ASP A 243 9.94 13.19 8.20
C ASP A 243 10.59 13.80 9.45
N LYS A 244 10.27 15.06 9.75
CA LYS A 244 10.87 15.82 10.86
C LYS A 244 10.71 15.17 12.24
N ASN A 245 9.81 14.22 12.37
CA ASN A 245 9.61 13.42 13.57
C ASN A 245 10.63 12.26 13.70
N VAL A 246 11.46 12.06 12.67
CA VAL A 246 12.55 11.09 12.61
C VAL A 246 13.91 11.76 12.79
N GLU A 247 13.92 13.11 12.79
CA GLU A 247 15.12 13.94 12.83
C GLU A 247 15.66 14.18 14.23
N ASP A 248 16.13 13.19 14.92
CA ASP A 248 17.27 13.48 15.78
C ASP A 248 18.51 12.78 15.23
N SER A 249 19.42 13.56 14.69
CA SER A 249 20.72 13.07 14.21
C SER A 249 21.58 12.42 15.31
N ASN A 250 21.20 12.56 16.55
CA ASN A 250 21.77 11.85 17.70
C ASN A 250 21.01 10.57 18.06
N HIS A 251 19.93 10.31 17.31
CA HIS A 251 19.18 9.05 17.29
C HIS A 251 18.89 8.46 18.66
N ASP A 252 18.24 9.26 19.48
CA ASP A 252 17.39 8.69 20.49
C ASP A 252 15.97 8.56 19.87
N PRO A 253 15.63 7.40 19.30
CA PRO A 253 14.29 7.16 18.77
C PRO A 253 13.21 7.27 19.84
N HIS A 254 13.60 7.58 21.10
CA HIS A 254 12.74 7.60 22.26
C HIS A 254 12.08 8.95 22.55
N GLN A 255 12.53 10.04 21.93
CA GLN A 255 12.11 11.34 22.46
C GLN A 255 10.79 11.89 21.94
N ASP A 256 10.31 11.43 20.77
CA ASP A 256 9.04 11.95 20.22
C ASP A 256 8.29 10.95 19.36
N THR A 257 8.42 9.70 19.62
CA THR A 257 8.19 8.71 18.62
C THR A 257 6.71 8.37 18.53
N ILE A 258 6.19 8.64 17.38
CA ILE A 258 5.00 7.96 16.85
C ILE A 258 5.08 6.46 17.14
N TYR A 259 6.27 5.84 17.10
CA TYR A 259 6.51 4.48 17.56
C TYR A 259 6.01 4.20 18.97
N ASP A 260 6.39 5.00 19.96
CA ASP A 260 5.94 4.79 21.34
C ASP A 260 4.43 4.96 21.46
N GLN A 261 3.86 5.87 20.70
CA GLN A 261 2.41 6.09 20.66
C GLN A 261 1.68 4.92 20.03
N TRP A 262 2.25 4.28 19.01
CA TRP A 262 1.68 3.12 18.35
C TRP A 262 2.08 1.80 18.99
N ASN A 263 3.24 1.73 19.63
CA ASN A 263 3.72 0.53 20.31
C ASN A 263 2.88 0.16 21.56
N VAL A 264 2.11 1.09 22.10
CA VAL A 264 1.12 0.83 23.16
C VAL A 264 -0.18 0.23 22.63
N ALA A 265 -0.30 0.04 21.31
CA ALA A 265 -1.47 -0.58 20.73
C ALA A 265 -1.66 -2.01 21.27
N LEU A 266 -2.89 -2.35 21.63
CA LEU A 266 -3.25 -3.71 22.08
C LEU A 266 -3.43 -4.68 20.89
N PHE A 267 -3.00 -4.29 19.70
CA PHE A 267 -3.06 -5.09 18.48
C PHE A 267 -1.76 -4.91 17.68
N PRO A 268 -1.45 -5.87 16.79
CA PRO A 268 -0.23 -5.82 15.99
C PRO A 268 -0.19 -4.61 15.07
N VAL A 269 0.88 -3.85 15.13
CA VAL A 269 1.24 -2.78 14.20
C VAL A 269 2.60 -3.11 13.62
N GLN A 270 2.71 -3.07 12.30
CA GLN A 270 3.98 -3.20 11.61
C GLN A 270 4.53 -1.80 11.30
N PHE A 271 5.86 -1.67 11.37
CA PHE A 271 6.54 -0.44 10.99
C PHE A 271 7.27 -0.64 9.67
N GLU A 272 6.91 0.13 8.66
CA GLU A 272 7.64 0.18 7.40
C GLU A 272 8.76 1.19 7.49
N MET A 273 9.98 0.73 7.17
CA MET A 273 11.18 1.56 7.11
C MET A 273 11.53 1.81 5.66
N ASN A 274 11.39 3.05 5.22
CA ASN A 274 11.86 3.48 3.92
C ASN A 274 13.34 3.80 3.97
N GLN A 275 14.18 2.79 3.72
CA GLN A 275 15.61 2.96 3.68
C GLN A 275 16.05 3.44 2.30
N PHE A 276 16.64 4.63 2.23
CA PHE A 276 17.11 5.20 0.96
C PHE A 276 18.57 4.84 0.68
N TYR A 277 19.43 4.81 1.69
CA TYR A 277 20.82 4.41 1.56
C TYR A 277 21.39 4.01 2.92
N LYS A 278 22.50 3.31 2.91
CA LYS A 278 23.18 2.91 4.14
C LYS A 278 23.66 4.14 4.90
N GLY A 279 23.27 4.26 6.16
CA GLY A 279 23.64 5.39 7.02
C GLY A 279 22.65 6.55 6.95
N ASP A 280 21.43 6.35 6.43
CA ASP A 280 20.34 7.33 6.46
C ASP A 280 19.73 7.54 7.86
N GLY A 281 20.25 6.83 8.86
CA GLY A 281 19.80 6.95 10.22
C GLY A 281 18.73 5.96 10.64
N LEU A 282 18.10 5.26 9.72
CA LEU A 282 17.02 4.31 10.03
C LEU A 282 17.48 3.07 10.80
N GLN A 283 18.81 2.77 10.85
CA GLN A 283 19.31 1.61 11.61
C GLN A 283 18.90 1.70 13.08
N GLY A 284 18.92 2.88 13.68
CA GLY A 284 18.48 3.09 15.05
C GLY A 284 17.02 2.73 15.28
N TYR A 285 16.15 2.92 14.27
CA TYR A 285 14.75 2.52 14.34
C TYR A 285 14.57 1.01 14.24
N PHE A 286 15.31 0.34 13.38
CA PHE A 286 15.32 -1.12 13.35
C PHE A 286 15.76 -1.70 14.69
N ASP A 287 16.83 -1.16 15.27
CA ASP A 287 17.34 -1.57 16.58
C ASP A 287 16.31 -1.32 17.68
N TYR A 288 15.62 -0.19 17.63
CA TYR A 288 14.57 0.16 18.59
C TYR A 288 13.38 -0.79 18.48
N VAL A 289 12.86 -1.05 17.29
CA VAL A 289 11.74 -1.99 17.07
C VAL A 289 12.11 -3.38 17.57
N ASP A 290 13.37 -3.82 17.37
CA ASP A 290 13.88 -5.09 17.89
C ASP A 290 13.92 -5.14 19.43
N GLN A 291 14.26 -4.03 20.08
CA GLN A 291 14.33 -3.96 21.55
C GLN A 291 12.94 -4.01 22.21
N LYS A 292 11.92 -3.54 21.54
CA LYS A 292 10.54 -3.48 22.05
C LYS A 292 9.76 -4.80 21.89
N GLN A 293 10.40 -5.91 22.10
CA GLN A 293 9.90 -7.29 21.86
C GLN A 293 8.61 -7.68 22.58
N GLY A 294 7.95 -6.82 23.29
CA GLY A 294 6.71 -7.14 24.00
C GLY A 294 5.42 -6.93 23.19
N PHE A 295 5.51 -6.20 22.09
CA PHE A 295 4.38 -5.85 21.24
C PHE A 295 4.72 -6.23 19.80
N ALA A 296 3.71 -6.59 19.05
CA ALA A 296 3.83 -7.02 17.66
C ALA A 296 4.26 -5.85 16.76
N THR A 297 5.50 -5.41 16.90
CA THR A 297 6.14 -4.42 16.03
C THR A 297 7.17 -5.11 15.16
N TYR A 298 7.10 -4.86 13.86
CA TYR A 298 7.86 -5.59 12.85
C TYR A 298 8.47 -4.63 11.85
N HIS A 299 9.48 -5.11 11.15
CA HIS A 299 10.16 -4.37 10.11
C HIS A 299 9.56 -4.65 8.73
N GLU A 300 9.50 -3.63 7.92
CA GLU A 300 9.31 -3.71 6.49
C GLU A 300 10.29 -2.76 5.82
N SER A 301 10.82 -3.12 4.67
CA SER A 301 11.59 -2.19 3.85
C SER A 301 11.16 -2.26 2.39
N ASN A 302 11.24 -1.12 1.72
CA ASN A 302 11.07 -1.03 0.29
C ASN A 302 12.37 -1.44 -0.40
N TYR A 303 12.24 -2.33 -1.39
CA TYR A 303 13.37 -2.79 -2.17
C TYR A 303 13.21 -2.37 -3.63
N TYR A 304 14.19 -1.62 -4.14
CA TYR A 304 14.23 -1.17 -5.52
C TYR A 304 15.53 -1.65 -6.16
N PRO A 305 15.50 -2.68 -7.03
CA PRO A 305 16.71 -3.19 -7.66
C PRO A 305 17.47 -2.12 -8.43
N GLU A 306 18.80 -2.20 -8.43
CA GLU A 306 19.66 -1.33 -9.21
C GLU A 306 19.30 -1.34 -10.68
N GLY A 307 19.31 -0.19 -11.32
CA GLY A 307 18.93 -0.02 -12.73
C GLY A 307 17.44 0.19 -12.98
N VAL A 308 16.55 -0.23 -12.09
CA VAL A 308 15.12 0.05 -12.23
C VAL A 308 14.81 1.49 -11.91
N ALA A 309 15.38 1.97 -10.84
CA ALA A 309 15.30 3.36 -10.45
C ALA A 309 15.68 4.29 -11.61
N ASN A 310 16.77 3.96 -12.29
CA ASN A 310 17.25 4.72 -13.44
C ASN A 310 16.36 4.61 -14.67
N SER A 311 15.71 3.49 -14.89
CA SER A 311 14.87 3.27 -16.07
C SER A 311 13.47 3.83 -15.94
N ALA A 312 12.90 3.80 -14.75
CA ALA A 312 11.59 4.38 -14.49
C ALA A 312 11.66 5.89 -14.18
N GLY A 313 12.74 6.36 -13.57
CA GLY A 313 13.20 7.77 -13.53
C GLY A 313 12.25 8.82 -12.99
N LYS A 314 11.09 8.51 -12.42
CA LYS A 314 10.08 9.55 -12.26
C LYS A 314 9.20 9.43 -11.03
N CYS A 315 9.25 8.35 -10.32
CA CYS A 315 8.49 8.20 -9.10
C CYS A 315 9.20 7.28 -8.12
N CYS A 316 9.11 7.67 -6.87
CA CYS A 316 9.37 6.85 -5.70
C CYS A 316 10.79 6.31 -5.57
N PHE A 317 11.63 6.70 -6.49
CA PHE A 317 13.06 6.49 -6.39
C PHE A 317 13.62 7.67 -5.64
N GLY A 318 14.12 7.43 -4.46
CA GLY A 318 14.81 8.45 -3.70
C GLY A 318 15.93 9.08 -4.54
N HIS A 319 16.29 10.27 -4.20
CA HIS A 319 17.39 11.01 -4.83
C HIS A 319 18.69 10.21 -4.94
N ASN A 320 18.78 9.11 -4.23
CA ASN A 320 19.98 8.28 -4.11
C ASN A 320 20.22 7.36 -5.30
N THR A 321 19.21 7.14 -6.12
CA THR A 321 19.32 6.34 -7.35
C THR A 321 19.47 7.23 -8.59
N ASP A 322 19.29 8.54 -8.43
CA ASP A 322 19.56 9.50 -9.47
C ASP A 322 21.09 9.71 -9.55
N PRO A 323 21.74 9.31 -10.66
CA PRO A 323 23.18 9.55 -10.85
C PRO A 323 23.51 11.05 -10.90
N THR A 324 22.50 11.90 -11.04
CA THR A 324 22.62 13.35 -10.97
C THR A 324 22.39 13.90 -9.57
N SER A 325 22.03 13.03 -8.60
CA SER A 325 21.84 13.43 -7.22
C SER A 325 23.10 14.09 -6.68
N THR A 326 22.95 15.31 -6.25
CA THR A 326 24.01 16.13 -5.66
C THR A 326 24.19 15.84 -4.18
N ALA A 327 23.94 14.60 -3.72
CA ALA A 327 24.31 14.25 -2.38
C ALA A 327 25.76 14.64 -2.11
N PRO A 328 26.08 15.27 -0.96
CA PRO A 328 27.44 15.68 -0.66
C PRO A 328 28.39 14.49 -0.77
N GLY A 329 29.29 14.51 -1.75
CA GLY A 329 30.26 13.44 -1.95
C GLY A 329 30.07 12.53 -3.17
N GLY A 330 29.06 12.76 -4.01
CA GLY A 330 28.86 12.02 -5.27
C GLY A 330 27.72 11.00 -5.21
N ILE A 331 27.75 10.01 -6.11
CA ILE A 331 26.73 8.95 -6.18
C ILE A 331 26.72 8.17 -4.86
N VAL A 332 25.60 8.23 -4.16
CA VAL A 332 25.39 7.43 -2.95
C VAL A 332 24.76 6.09 -3.39
N PRO A 333 25.35 4.96 -3.00
CA PRO A 333 24.77 3.66 -3.30
C PRO A 333 23.35 3.57 -2.71
N ASP A 334 22.40 3.10 -3.52
CA ASP A 334 21.05 2.81 -3.07
C ASP A 334 20.99 1.39 -2.49
N TYR A 335 20.93 1.30 -1.19
CA TYR A 335 20.86 0.02 -0.47
C TYR A 335 19.44 -0.54 -0.37
N ARG A 336 18.42 0.14 -0.88
CA ARG A 336 17.08 -0.43 -0.99
C ARG A 336 17.07 -1.63 -1.94
N GLY A 337 18.05 -1.66 -2.86
CA GLY A 337 18.30 -2.79 -3.74
C GLY A 337 19.07 -3.95 -3.11
N ASP A 338 19.33 -3.95 -1.82
CA ASP A 338 20.13 -4.95 -1.14
C ASP A 338 19.26 -5.84 -0.23
N PRO A 339 18.89 -7.06 -0.68
CA PRO A 339 18.08 -7.97 0.13
C PRO A 339 18.82 -8.46 1.39
N GLU A 340 20.15 -8.47 1.38
CA GLU A 340 20.93 -8.82 2.56
C GLU A 340 20.73 -7.78 3.66
N MET A 341 20.67 -6.50 3.29
CA MET A 341 20.36 -5.42 4.25
C MET A 341 18.96 -5.58 4.86
N ALA A 342 17.96 -5.90 4.05
CA ALA A 342 16.61 -6.15 4.54
C ALA A 342 16.57 -7.34 5.51
N ILE A 343 17.29 -8.42 5.19
CA ILE A 343 17.37 -9.62 6.02
C ILE A 343 18.14 -9.37 7.32
N ILE A 344 19.26 -8.65 7.29
CA ILE A 344 20.04 -8.27 8.47
C ILE A 344 19.16 -7.47 9.43
N ASN A 345 18.33 -6.59 8.92
CA ASN A 345 17.37 -5.82 9.72
C ASN A 345 16.09 -6.61 10.08
N ARG A 346 16.09 -7.94 9.85
CA ARG A 346 14.99 -8.84 10.20
C ARG A 346 13.63 -8.41 9.60
N THR A 347 13.65 -7.99 8.34
CA THR A 347 12.44 -7.58 7.62
C THR A 347 11.51 -8.79 7.40
N ASN A 348 10.25 -8.64 7.73
CA ASN A 348 9.23 -9.67 7.48
C ASN A 348 8.63 -9.57 6.09
N LEU A 349 8.59 -8.37 5.53
CA LEU A 349 7.95 -8.04 4.27
C LEU A 349 8.82 -7.07 3.49
N ILE A 350 9.01 -7.33 2.21
CA ILE A 350 9.70 -6.42 1.28
C ILE A 350 8.70 -5.96 0.22
N THR A 351 8.44 -4.66 0.19
CA THR A 351 7.67 -4.03 -0.88
C THR A 351 8.61 -3.66 -2.02
N THR A 352 8.31 -4.13 -3.23
CA THR A 352 9.24 -3.99 -4.35
C THR A 352 8.52 -3.79 -5.68
N ASP A 353 9.17 -3.05 -6.58
CA ASP A 353 8.75 -2.92 -7.99
C ASP A 353 9.01 -4.20 -8.81
N TRP A 354 9.82 -5.12 -8.29
CA TRP A 354 10.29 -6.30 -9.01
C TRP A 354 10.15 -7.58 -8.18
N PRO A 355 8.91 -7.97 -7.86
CA PRO A 355 8.69 -9.09 -6.94
C PRO A 355 9.27 -10.41 -7.43
N ASP A 356 9.33 -10.66 -8.75
CA ASP A 356 9.92 -11.87 -9.31
C ASP A 356 11.42 -11.92 -9.06
N VAL A 357 12.14 -10.82 -9.33
CA VAL A 357 13.59 -10.72 -9.12
C VAL A 357 13.95 -10.87 -7.66
N VAL A 358 13.26 -10.12 -6.79
CA VAL A 358 13.48 -10.20 -5.34
C VAL A 358 13.10 -11.57 -4.80
N GLY A 359 12.05 -12.17 -5.32
CA GLY A 359 11.64 -13.53 -4.97
C GLY A 359 12.70 -14.58 -5.31
N ASP A 360 13.37 -14.45 -6.45
CA ASP A 360 14.50 -15.32 -6.83
C ASP A 360 15.68 -15.14 -5.87
N MET A 361 16.07 -13.90 -5.59
CA MET A 361 17.13 -13.60 -4.63
C MET A 361 16.84 -14.15 -3.23
N LEU A 362 15.61 -13.98 -2.73
CA LEU A 362 15.21 -14.56 -1.44
C LEU A 362 15.22 -16.08 -1.44
N ARG A 363 14.92 -16.75 -2.57
CA ARG A 363 15.05 -18.20 -2.72
C ARG A 363 16.51 -18.64 -2.63
N GLU A 364 17.42 -17.95 -3.31
CA GLU A 364 18.87 -18.22 -3.24
C GLU A 364 19.40 -18.03 -1.83
N LEU A 365 18.90 -17.07 -1.08
CA LEU A 365 19.25 -16.82 0.32
C LEU A 365 18.56 -17.77 1.31
N GLY A 366 17.69 -18.67 0.85
CA GLY A 366 16.92 -19.57 1.73
C GLY A 366 15.84 -18.86 2.57
N ARG A 367 15.36 -17.71 2.11
CA ARG A 367 14.39 -16.84 2.80
C ARG A 367 13.02 -16.79 2.12
N ARG A 368 12.68 -17.79 1.31
CA ARG A 368 11.43 -17.81 0.53
C ARG A 368 10.64 -19.12 0.68
N ASN A 369 10.64 -19.70 1.85
CA ASN A 369 9.84 -20.89 2.15
C ASN A 369 8.37 -20.53 2.39
N THR A 370 7.56 -20.55 1.33
CA THR A 370 6.13 -20.21 1.42
C THR A 370 5.23 -21.34 1.93
N SER A 371 5.79 -22.49 2.34
CA SER A 371 4.99 -23.63 2.81
C SER A 371 4.18 -23.32 4.10
N GLU A 372 4.66 -22.36 4.91
CA GLU A 372 3.93 -21.88 6.09
C GLU A 372 2.66 -21.11 5.76
N LEU A 373 2.55 -20.58 4.54
CA LEU A 373 1.40 -19.80 4.10
C LEU A 373 0.21 -20.68 3.67
N THR A 374 0.44 -21.97 3.49
CA THR A 374 -0.58 -22.93 3.02
C THR A 374 -1.23 -23.73 4.16
N ARG A 375 -0.92 -23.40 5.43
CA ARG A 375 -1.32 -24.17 6.61
C ARG A 375 -2.01 -23.32 7.67
#